data_0411dcbcde25f2b0ef23964b5982a80f
#
_entry.id   0411dcbcde25f2b0ef23964b5982a80f
#
_cell.length_a   1.000
_cell.length_b   1.000
_cell.length_c   1.000
_cell.angle_alpha   90.00
_cell.angle_beta   90.00
_cell.angle_gamma   90.00
#
_symmetry.space_group_name_H-M   'P 1'
#
loop_
_entity.id
_entity.type
_entity.pdbx_description
1 polymer ?
#
loop_
_entity_poly.entity_id
_entity_poly.type
_entity_poly.pdbx_seq_one_letter_code
_entity_poly.pdbx_strand_id
1 'polypeptide(L)'
;MTLTAIVCCAMTTAVFTSCGGDDSSSGGGGGGGDEPDVTPAKVELYASFTVDAETLTYFDMTVEYFDEAGTLKSEPMTSKDWEKTIIAPLPAKVGARLKIALKEDTPLDDNKEYTFAWTFSRSCFIVNKSGQPLTPTTLSISSKGFTKKLGSIIKENVAKNYKDGVVYDLIYEVDSKGNLTKSSW
;
A
#
# COMPACT_ATOMS: atom_id res chain seq x y z
N MET A 1 -12.27 -4.40 26.42
CA MET A 1 -13.22 -3.58 25.65
C MET A 1 -12.42 -2.47 24.98
N THR A 2 -12.04 -2.66 23.75
CA THR A 2 -11.26 -1.70 22.96
C THR A 2 -12.15 -1.24 21.82
N LEU A 3 -12.40 0.05 21.80
CA LEU A 3 -13.28 0.74 20.87
C LEU A 3 -12.53 0.89 19.53
N THR A 4 -12.97 0.18 18.52
CA THR A 4 -12.46 0.34 17.14
C THR A 4 -13.14 1.56 16.53
N ALA A 5 -12.38 2.61 16.32
CA ALA A 5 -12.84 3.79 15.60
C ALA A 5 -12.92 3.47 14.10
N ILE A 6 -14.14 3.29 13.60
CA ILE A 6 -14.42 3.22 12.16
C ILE A 6 -14.46 4.65 11.64
N VAL A 7 -13.44 5.03 10.87
CA VAL A 7 -13.48 6.28 10.10
C VAL A 7 -14.35 6.06 8.88
N CYS A 8 -15.62 6.47 8.97
CA CYS A 8 -16.50 6.57 7.81
C CYS A 8 -16.11 7.81 6.98
N CYS A 9 -15.43 7.59 5.85
CA CYS A 9 -15.34 8.59 4.80
C CYS A 9 -16.72 8.81 4.17
N ALA A 10 -17.35 9.95 4.48
CA ALA A 10 -18.58 10.37 3.86
C ALA A 10 -18.31 10.75 2.40
N MET A 11 -18.75 9.92 1.46
CA MET A 11 -18.80 10.27 0.05
C MET A 11 -19.99 11.21 -0.18
N THR A 12 -19.74 12.47 -0.42
CA THR A 12 -20.73 13.41 -0.92
C THR A 12 -20.93 13.17 -2.41
N THR A 13 -22.02 12.51 -2.76
CA THR A 13 -22.49 12.43 -4.16
C THR A 13 -23.09 13.76 -4.56
N ALA A 14 -22.39 14.51 -5.41
CA ALA A 14 -22.96 15.67 -6.08
C ALA A 14 -23.94 15.20 -7.17
N VAL A 15 -25.23 15.42 -6.94
CA VAL A 15 -26.27 15.16 -7.93
C VAL A 15 -26.35 16.40 -8.82
N PHE A 16 -25.93 16.27 -10.08
CA PHE A 16 -26.18 17.31 -11.08
C PHE A 16 -27.61 17.17 -11.58
N THR A 17 -28.50 18.06 -11.12
CA THR A 17 -29.81 18.29 -11.73
C THR A 17 -29.64 19.24 -12.90
N SER A 18 -29.77 18.73 -14.12
CA SER A 18 -29.94 19.51 -15.33
C SER A 18 -31.38 20.05 -15.36
N CYS A 19 -31.56 21.35 -15.26
CA CYS A 19 -32.81 22.00 -15.55
C CYS A 19 -32.64 22.83 -16.82
N GLY A 20 -33.26 22.38 -17.91
CA GLY A 20 -33.38 23.16 -19.11
C GLY A 20 -34.44 24.24 -18.93
N GLY A 21 -34.18 25.42 -19.45
CA GLY A 21 -35.10 26.55 -19.54
C GLY A 21 -34.52 27.60 -20.48
N ASP A 22 -35.12 27.72 -21.69
CA ASP A 22 -34.92 28.79 -22.63
C ASP A 22 -35.27 30.14 -21.97
N ASP A 23 -34.40 31.14 -22.08
CA ASP A 23 -34.82 32.47 -22.59
C ASP A 23 -33.58 33.38 -22.81
N SER A 24 -33.66 34.08 -23.92
CA SER A 24 -32.70 35.01 -24.47
C SER A 24 -32.49 36.26 -23.61
N SER A 25 -31.25 36.65 -23.30
CA SER A 25 -30.76 38.03 -23.44
C SER A 25 -29.26 38.15 -23.22
N SER A 26 -28.63 38.92 -24.08
CA SER A 26 -27.23 39.30 -24.18
C SER A 26 -26.65 39.88 -22.88
N GLY A 27 -25.49 39.34 -22.46
CA GLY A 27 -24.68 39.92 -21.40
C GLY A 27 -23.39 39.12 -21.28
N GLY A 28 -22.28 39.68 -21.82
CA GLY A 28 -20.96 39.04 -21.73
C GLY A 28 -20.52 38.87 -20.28
N GLY A 29 -20.24 37.66 -19.92
CA GLY A 29 -19.56 37.26 -18.68
C GLY A 29 -18.90 35.94 -18.96
N GLY A 30 -17.61 35.95 -19.27
CA GLY A 30 -16.79 34.75 -19.43
C GLY A 30 -16.69 33.96 -18.11
N GLY A 31 -17.65 33.08 -17.90
CA GLY A 31 -17.53 32.01 -16.94
C GLY A 31 -16.70 30.91 -17.58
N GLY A 32 -15.39 31.03 -17.55
CA GLY A 32 -14.52 29.90 -17.79
C GLY A 32 -14.76 28.87 -16.67
N GLY A 33 -15.61 27.91 -16.91
CA GLY A 33 -15.68 26.74 -16.08
C GLY A 33 -14.30 26.09 -16.21
N ASP A 34 -13.52 26.12 -15.13
CA ASP A 34 -12.24 25.41 -15.08
C ASP A 34 -12.52 23.94 -15.39
N GLU A 35 -12.15 23.48 -16.59
CA GLU A 35 -12.18 22.07 -16.88
C GLU A 35 -11.32 21.37 -15.83
N PRO A 36 -11.79 20.22 -15.28
CA PRO A 36 -11.03 19.51 -14.27
C PRO A 36 -9.64 19.14 -14.83
N ASP A 37 -8.58 19.51 -14.08
CA ASP A 37 -7.21 19.16 -14.44
C ASP A 37 -7.05 17.63 -14.39
N VAL A 38 -7.05 17.00 -15.55
CA VAL A 38 -6.88 15.55 -15.73
C VAL A 38 -5.43 15.17 -16.03
N THR A 39 -4.48 16.10 -15.86
CA THR A 39 -3.06 15.86 -16.13
C THR A 39 -2.40 15.09 -14.99
N PRO A 40 -1.87 13.90 -15.24
CA PRO A 40 -1.12 13.14 -14.24
C PRO A 40 0.10 13.93 -13.74
N ALA A 41 0.27 14.03 -12.43
CA ALA A 41 1.38 14.76 -11.84
C ALA A 41 2.17 13.95 -10.81
N LYS A 42 1.50 13.09 -10.05
CA LYS A 42 2.11 12.29 -8.98
C LYS A 42 1.46 10.90 -8.93
N VAL A 43 2.20 9.95 -8.36
CA VAL A 43 1.66 8.68 -7.89
C VAL A 43 1.57 8.71 -6.37
N GLU A 44 0.49 8.18 -5.82
CA GLU A 44 0.34 7.94 -4.39
C GLU A 44 0.25 6.44 -4.13
N LEU A 45 1.18 5.92 -3.33
CA LEU A 45 1.20 4.55 -2.85
C LEU A 45 0.99 4.56 -1.33
N TYR A 46 -0.12 3.99 -0.88
CA TYR A 46 -0.27 3.56 0.50
C TYR A 46 0.15 2.10 0.63
N ALA A 47 0.99 1.80 1.61
CA ALA A 47 1.41 0.45 1.97
C ALA A 47 1.37 0.27 3.48
N SER A 48 0.81 -0.85 3.95
CA SER A 48 0.88 -1.23 5.36
C SER A 48 1.12 -2.72 5.52
N PHE A 49 1.90 -3.07 6.55
CA PHE A 49 2.12 -4.43 7.00
C PHE A 49 1.63 -4.56 8.43
N THR A 50 0.83 -5.59 8.69
CA THR A 50 0.34 -5.93 10.03
C THR A 50 0.73 -7.36 10.35
N VAL A 51 1.25 -7.58 11.54
CA VAL A 51 1.66 -8.90 12.04
C VAL A 51 1.10 -9.14 13.44
N ASP A 52 0.98 -10.40 13.85
CA ASP A 52 0.68 -10.71 15.24
C ASP A 52 1.92 -10.55 16.14
N ALA A 53 1.69 -10.45 17.46
CA ALA A 53 2.78 -10.25 18.43
C ALA A 53 3.71 -11.46 18.51
N GLU A 54 3.20 -12.67 18.28
CA GLU A 54 3.99 -13.89 18.32
C GLU A 54 4.98 -13.94 17.15
N THR A 55 4.59 -13.41 15.98
CA THR A 55 5.48 -13.28 14.82
C THR A 55 6.73 -12.47 15.17
N LEU A 56 6.59 -11.32 15.81
CA LEU A 56 7.73 -10.47 16.22
C LEU A 56 8.62 -11.12 17.28
N THR A 57 8.14 -12.11 18.00
CA THR A 57 8.94 -12.85 18.97
C THR A 57 9.98 -13.73 18.26
N TYR A 58 9.60 -14.37 17.15
CA TYR A 58 10.41 -15.37 16.47
C TYR A 58 11.05 -14.90 15.15
N PHE A 59 10.60 -13.76 14.63
CA PHE A 59 11.11 -13.25 13.36
C PHE A 59 11.67 -11.84 13.50
N ASP A 60 12.81 -11.59 12.87
CA ASP A 60 13.26 -10.27 12.49
C ASP A 60 12.55 -9.89 11.19
N MET A 61 11.93 -8.72 11.20
CA MET A 61 11.18 -8.23 10.06
C MET A 61 11.74 -6.90 9.59
N THR A 62 11.88 -6.76 8.28
CA THR A 62 12.40 -5.53 7.65
C THR A 62 11.48 -5.12 6.53
N VAL A 63 11.08 -3.86 6.52
CA VAL A 63 10.37 -3.26 5.40
C VAL A 63 11.34 -2.46 4.55
N GLU A 64 11.34 -2.75 3.26
CA GLU A 64 12.07 -1.96 2.26
C GLU A 64 11.06 -1.28 1.35
N TYR A 65 11.29 0.00 1.04
CA TYR A 65 10.39 0.80 0.21
C TYR A 65 11.18 1.88 -0.55
N PHE A 66 10.60 2.38 -1.64
CA PHE A 66 11.12 3.56 -2.33
C PHE A 66 10.48 4.81 -1.71
N ASP A 67 11.31 5.79 -1.33
CA ASP A 67 10.82 7.08 -0.84
C ASP A 67 10.32 7.98 -2.01
N GLU A 68 9.87 9.18 -1.67
CA GLU A 68 9.34 10.17 -2.65
C GLU A 68 10.36 10.56 -3.72
N ALA A 69 11.65 10.42 -3.44
CA ALA A 69 12.74 10.67 -4.37
C ALA A 69 13.16 9.41 -5.18
N GLY A 70 12.46 8.29 -5.00
CA GLY A 70 12.79 7.02 -5.62
C GLY A 70 14.02 6.33 -5.02
N THR A 71 14.43 6.74 -3.82
CA THR A 71 15.56 6.13 -3.10
C THR A 71 15.07 4.94 -2.28
N LEU A 72 15.76 3.81 -2.37
CA LEU A 72 15.46 2.63 -1.58
C LEU A 72 15.80 2.88 -0.11
N LYS A 73 14.82 2.68 0.77
CA LYS A 73 14.93 2.74 2.23
C LYS A 73 14.71 1.36 2.82
N SER A 74 15.25 1.15 4.01
CA SER A 74 15.11 -0.09 4.77
C SER A 74 14.89 0.26 6.23
N GLU A 75 13.81 -0.24 6.82
CA GLU A 75 13.43 0.02 8.21
C GLU A 75 13.11 -1.31 8.92
N PRO A 76 13.60 -1.55 10.14
CA PRO A 76 13.18 -2.69 10.93
C PRO A 76 11.72 -2.49 11.38
N MET A 77 10.92 -3.54 11.27
CA MET A 77 9.55 -3.54 11.79
C MET A 77 9.57 -4.03 13.25
N THR A 78 9.56 -3.09 14.19
CA THR A 78 9.64 -3.35 15.63
C THR A 78 8.27 -3.32 16.34
N SER A 79 7.23 -2.93 15.64
CA SER A 79 5.83 -2.93 16.09
C SER A 79 4.97 -3.84 15.22
N LYS A 80 3.77 -4.17 15.71
CA LYS A 80 2.84 -5.03 14.95
C LYS A 80 2.38 -4.41 13.63
N ASP A 81 2.39 -3.10 13.57
CA ASP A 81 1.93 -2.35 12.42
C ASP A 81 3.04 -1.44 11.91
N TRP A 82 3.21 -1.44 10.61
CA TRP A 82 4.00 -0.50 9.85
C TRP A 82 3.12 0.02 8.72
N GLU A 83 3.10 1.34 8.54
CA GLU A 83 2.37 1.95 7.44
C GLU A 83 3.11 3.16 6.88
N LYS A 84 2.94 3.40 5.60
CA LYS A 84 3.50 4.56 4.92
C LYS A 84 2.68 4.96 3.69
N THR A 85 2.51 6.25 3.51
CA THR A 85 2.04 6.86 2.26
C THR A 85 3.24 7.51 1.58
N ILE A 86 3.46 7.16 0.30
CA ILE A 86 4.55 7.68 -0.53
C ILE A 86 3.91 8.45 -1.68
N ILE A 87 4.23 9.72 -1.81
CA ILE A 87 3.71 10.60 -2.86
C ILE A 87 4.89 11.07 -3.71
N ALA A 88 5.06 10.47 -4.89
CA ALA A 88 6.20 10.76 -5.77
C ALA A 88 5.78 11.48 -7.05
N PRO A 89 6.54 12.50 -7.50
CA PRO A 89 6.31 13.15 -8.79
C PRO A 89 6.58 12.19 -9.94
N LEU A 90 5.82 12.31 -11.04
CA LEU A 90 6.00 11.48 -12.23
C LEU A 90 7.15 11.99 -13.14
N PRO A 91 7.93 11.09 -13.78
CA PRO A 91 7.88 9.63 -13.66
C PRO A 91 8.45 9.14 -12.33
N ALA A 92 7.97 8.00 -11.82
CA ALA A 92 8.33 7.52 -10.50
C ALA A 92 8.52 5.99 -10.45
N LYS A 93 9.30 5.53 -9.47
CA LYS A 93 9.35 4.16 -9.03
C LYS A 93 8.87 4.11 -7.58
N VAL A 94 7.78 3.38 -7.31
CA VAL A 94 7.20 3.25 -5.98
C VAL A 94 6.96 1.78 -5.65
N GLY A 95 7.11 1.42 -4.39
CA GLY A 95 6.92 0.03 -3.98
C GLY A 95 7.30 -0.18 -2.53
N ALA A 96 6.85 -1.32 -2.00
CA ALA A 96 7.23 -1.80 -0.68
C ALA A 96 7.34 -3.32 -0.69
N ARG A 97 8.27 -3.88 0.09
CA ARG A 97 8.38 -5.31 0.35
C ARG A 97 8.64 -5.58 1.82
N LEU A 98 8.13 -6.72 2.28
CA LEU A 98 8.37 -7.23 3.60
C LEU A 98 9.34 -8.40 3.52
N LYS A 99 10.41 -8.33 4.30
CA LYS A 99 11.38 -9.40 4.49
C LYS A 99 11.28 -9.95 5.90
N ILE A 100 11.46 -11.26 6.04
CA ILE A 100 11.52 -11.95 7.32
C ILE A 100 12.78 -12.79 7.43
N ALA A 101 13.29 -12.91 8.64
CA ALA A 101 14.32 -13.90 9.01
C ALA A 101 13.96 -14.50 10.37
N LEU A 102 14.22 -15.80 10.56
CA LEU A 102 14.08 -16.40 11.88
C LEU A 102 15.17 -15.85 12.80
N LYS A 103 14.80 -15.50 14.03
CA LYS A 103 15.75 -15.06 15.04
C LYS A 103 16.63 -16.22 15.51
N GLU A 104 17.92 -15.95 15.65
CA GLU A 104 18.89 -16.94 16.13
C GLU A 104 18.78 -17.15 17.64
N ASP A 105 18.49 -16.11 18.40
CA ASP A 105 18.40 -16.10 19.86
C ASP A 105 17.06 -16.66 20.40
N THR A 106 16.07 -16.78 19.55
CA THR A 106 14.73 -17.30 19.90
C THR A 106 14.30 -18.37 18.89
N PRO A 107 14.96 -19.53 18.87
CA PRO A 107 14.67 -20.58 17.89
C PRO A 107 13.30 -21.20 18.12
N LEU A 108 12.62 -21.56 17.03
CA LEU A 108 11.40 -22.37 17.10
C LEU A 108 11.72 -23.78 17.62
N ASP A 109 10.90 -24.30 18.53
CA ASP A 109 10.92 -25.71 18.91
C ASP A 109 10.35 -26.55 17.75
N ASP A 110 11.11 -27.55 17.33
CA ASP A 110 10.78 -28.39 16.17
C ASP A 110 9.47 -29.15 16.33
N ASN A 111 9.10 -29.49 17.56
CA ASN A 111 7.94 -30.32 17.89
C ASN A 111 6.72 -29.52 18.38
N LYS A 112 6.86 -28.20 18.54
CA LYS A 112 5.77 -27.31 18.95
C LYS A 112 5.06 -26.74 17.71
N GLU A 113 3.72 -26.65 17.79
CA GLU A 113 2.92 -25.95 16.79
C GLU A 113 2.90 -24.45 17.03
N TYR A 114 2.98 -23.69 15.94
CA TYR A 114 2.92 -22.23 15.91
C TYR A 114 1.89 -21.74 14.88
N THR A 115 1.36 -20.57 15.15
CA THR A 115 0.54 -19.82 14.19
C THR A 115 1.14 -18.43 14.05
N PHE A 116 1.51 -18.05 12.83
CA PHE A 116 2.03 -16.73 12.48
C PHE A 116 1.20 -16.16 11.35
N ALA A 117 0.85 -14.89 11.45
CA ALA A 117 0.09 -14.20 10.43
C ALA A 117 0.71 -12.83 10.12
N TRP A 118 0.75 -12.52 8.82
CA TRP A 118 1.10 -11.20 8.33
C TRP A 118 0.18 -10.80 7.19
N THR A 119 -0.23 -9.55 7.22
CA THR A 119 -1.15 -8.97 6.23
C THR A 119 -0.47 -7.79 5.56
N PHE A 120 -0.63 -7.71 4.26
CA PHE A 120 -0.22 -6.58 3.45
C PHE A 120 -1.45 -5.89 2.86
N SER A 121 -1.61 -4.60 3.16
CA SER A 121 -2.63 -3.76 2.57
C SER A 121 -1.97 -2.68 1.72
N ARG A 122 -2.55 -2.38 0.57
CA ARG A 122 -2.01 -1.39 -0.36
C ARG A 122 -3.09 -0.73 -1.21
N SER A 123 -2.86 0.52 -1.55
CA SER A 123 -3.53 1.20 -2.67
C SER A 123 -2.50 2.01 -3.46
N CYS A 124 -2.68 2.09 -4.78
CA CYS A 124 -1.79 2.87 -5.63
C CYS A 124 -2.65 3.55 -6.70
N PHE A 125 -2.54 4.87 -6.82
CA PHE A 125 -3.32 5.65 -7.76
C PHE A 125 -2.56 6.90 -8.22
N ILE A 126 -3.00 7.44 -9.34
CA ILE A 126 -2.44 8.65 -9.93
C ILE A 126 -3.26 9.84 -9.50
N VAL A 127 -2.60 10.93 -9.18
CA VAL A 127 -3.23 12.22 -8.84
C VAL A 127 -2.75 13.34 -9.77
N ASN A 128 -3.60 14.34 -9.96
CA ASN A 128 -3.24 15.58 -10.63
C ASN A 128 -2.40 16.50 -9.71
N LYS A 129 -2.08 17.71 -10.16
CA LYS A 129 -1.30 18.69 -9.37
C LYS A 129 -2.00 19.11 -8.09
N SER A 130 -3.34 19.16 -8.08
CA SER A 130 -4.13 19.51 -6.91
C SER A 130 -4.38 18.34 -5.96
N GLY A 131 -3.88 17.14 -6.27
CA GLY A 131 -4.03 15.94 -5.44
C GLY A 131 -5.34 15.18 -5.67
N GLN A 132 -6.09 15.51 -6.72
CA GLN A 132 -7.31 14.77 -7.05
C GLN A 132 -6.97 13.46 -7.75
N PRO A 133 -7.58 12.33 -7.34
CA PRO A 133 -7.36 11.05 -7.99
C PRO A 133 -7.84 11.04 -9.44
N LEU A 134 -6.99 10.58 -10.34
CA LEU A 134 -7.30 10.38 -11.77
C LEU A 134 -7.58 8.90 -12.10
N THR A 135 -7.24 7.99 -11.22
CA THR A 135 -7.49 6.56 -11.34
C THR A 135 -8.27 6.06 -10.13
N PRO A 136 -9.05 4.96 -10.26
CA PRO A 136 -9.77 4.39 -9.13
C PRO A 136 -8.82 4.03 -7.99
N THR A 137 -9.19 4.42 -6.77
CA THR A 137 -8.49 4.03 -5.55
C THR A 137 -9.02 2.69 -5.09
N THR A 138 -8.24 1.64 -5.21
CA THR A 138 -8.63 0.30 -4.77
C THR A 138 -7.67 -0.20 -3.69
N LEU A 139 -8.20 -0.45 -2.51
CA LEU A 139 -7.45 -1.10 -1.44
C LEU A 139 -7.40 -2.61 -1.73
N SER A 140 -6.19 -3.12 -1.86
CA SER A 140 -5.94 -4.55 -2.01
C SER A 140 -5.32 -5.10 -0.72
N ILE A 141 -5.88 -6.18 -0.20
CA ILE A 141 -5.43 -6.84 1.03
C ILE A 141 -5.02 -8.27 0.71
N SER A 142 -3.87 -8.68 1.22
CA SER A 142 -3.36 -10.05 1.09
C SER A 142 -2.81 -10.52 2.43
N SER A 143 -3.18 -11.73 2.85
CA SER A 143 -2.66 -12.34 4.07
C SER A 143 -1.88 -13.61 3.76
N LYS A 144 -0.80 -13.82 4.48
CA LYS A 144 0.03 -15.03 4.46
C LYS A 144 0.39 -15.41 5.89
N GLY A 145 0.99 -16.58 6.06
CA GLY A 145 1.47 -17.05 7.37
C GLY A 145 1.50 -18.55 7.47
N PHE A 146 1.62 -19.01 8.70
CA PHE A 146 1.59 -20.43 9.06
C PHE A 146 0.48 -20.65 10.08
N THR A 147 -0.39 -21.62 9.85
CA THR A 147 -1.46 -21.97 10.79
C THR A 147 -1.23 -23.36 11.33
N LYS A 148 -1.00 -23.48 12.66
CA LYS A 148 -0.76 -24.75 13.35
C LYS A 148 0.28 -25.61 12.63
N LYS A 149 1.47 -25.06 12.42
CA LYS A 149 2.60 -25.77 11.80
C LYS A 149 3.67 -26.00 12.85
N LEU A 150 4.30 -27.19 12.79
CA LEU A 150 5.47 -27.52 13.62
C LEU A 150 6.65 -26.58 13.29
N GLY A 151 7.43 -26.24 14.29
CA GLY A 151 8.59 -25.38 14.12
C GLY A 151 9.58 -25.89 13.07
N SER A 152 9.81 -27.20 12.98
CA SER A 152 10.62 -27.84 11.93
C SER A 152 10.10 -27.54 10.52
N ILE A 153 8.77 -27.64 10.33
CA ILE A 153 8.12 -27.36 9.05
C ILE A 153 8.22 -25.88 8.67
N ILE A 154 8.09 -24.97 9.67
CA ILE A 154 8.22 -23.55 9.45
C ILE A 154 9.64 -23.18 9.02
N LYS A 155 10.67 -23.72 9.71
CA LYS A 155 12.09 -23.53 9.36
C LYS A 155 12.38 -23.96 7.92
N GLU A 156 11.91 -25.14 7.53
CA GLU A 156 12.06 -25.65 6.16
C GLU A 156 11.36 -24.73 5.14
N ASN A 157 10.12 -24.31 5.42
CA ASN A 157 9.36 -23.45 4.53
C ASN A 157 10.00 -22.08 4.39
N VAL A 158 10.50 -21.48 5.47
CA VAL A 158 11.20 -20.19 5.40
C VAL A 158 12.45 -20.31 4.53
N ALA A 159 13.27 -21.32 4.74
CA ALA A 159 14.49 -21.53 3.97
C ALA A 159 14.21 -21.81 2.47
N LYS A 160 13.12 -22.55 2.16
CA LYS A 160 12.80 -22.99 0.80
C LYS A 160 12.00 -21.98 -0.01
N ASN A 161 10.99 -21.37 0.62
CA ASN A 161 9.97 -20.59 -0.10
C ASN A 161 10.15 -19.09 0.01
N TYR A 162 10.93 -18.61 0.99
CA TYR A 162 11.20 -17.17 1.17
C TYR A 162 12.68 -16.89 0.91
N LYS A 163 13.10 -17.17 -0.33
CA LYS A 163 14.45 -16.84 -0.77
C LYS A 163 14.69 -15.35 -0.53
N ASP A 164 15.84 -15.03 0.07
CA ASP A 164 16.20 -13.67 0.49
C ASP A 164 15.24 -13.04 1.52
N GLY A 165 14.42 -13.88 2.19
CA GLY A 165 13.46 -13.47 3.22
C GLY A 165 12.18 -12.83 2.71
N VAL A 166 12.01 -12.61 1.41
CA VAL A 166 10.89 -11.83 0.87
C VAL A 166 9.56 -12.60 0.94
N VAL A 167 8.61 -12.10 1.72
CA VAL A 167 7.25 -12.65 1.85
C VAL A 167 6.22 -11.90 1.04
N TYR A 168 6.40 -10.59 0.87
CA TYR A 168 5.62 -9.72 -0.01
C TYR A 168 6.54 -8.80 -0.76
N ASP A 169 6.24 -8.61 -2.03
CA ASP A 169 6.86 -7.58 -2.85
C ASP A 169 5.82 -6.91 -3.75
N LEU A 170 5.93 -5.63 -3.87
CA LEU A 170 5.17 -4.83 -4.81
C LEU A 170 6.02 -3.66 -5.26
N ILE A 171 6.16 -3.52 -6.57
CA ILE A 171 6.84 -2.40 -7.17
C ILE A 171 6.13 -1.99 -8.45
N TYR A 172 6.00 -0.68 -8.63
CA TYR A 172 5.48 -0.07 -9.84
C TYR A 172 6.49 0.93 -10.39
N GLU A 173 6.68 0.90 -11.69
CA GLU A 173 7.22 1.99 -12.47
C GLU A 173 6.05 2.75 -13.10
N VAL A 174 6.05 4.07 -12.92
CA VAL A 174 4.99 4.95 -13.39
C VAL A 174 5.60 5.96 -14.32
N ASP A 175 5.16 5.98 -15.58
CA ASP A 175 5.67 6.91 -16.58
C ASP A 175 5.12 8.34 -16.38
N SER A 176 5.58 9.29 -17.19
CA SER A 176 5.14 10.68 -17.16
C SER A 176 3.67 10.88 -17.54
N LYS A 177 3.01 9.86 -18.13
CA LYS A 177 1.60 9.87 -18.49
C LYS A 177 0.72 9.20 -17.42
N GLY A 178 1.31 8.72 -16.33
CA GLY A 178 0.59 8.03 -15.26
C GLY A 178 0.28 6.55 -15.55
N ASN A 179 0.91 5.92 -16.54
CA ASN A 179 0.74 4.50 -16.77
C ASN A 179 1.55 3.71 -15.75
N LEU A 180 0.88 2.81 -15.01
CA LEU A 180 1.50 1.93 -14.03
C LEU A 180 1.93 0.62 -14.70
N THR A 181 3.19 0.24 -14.51
CA THR A 181 3.72 -1.06 -14.93
C THR A 181 4.27 -1.77 -13.69
N LYS A 182 3.81 -3.00 -13.45
CA LYS A 182 4.39 -3.82 -12.37
C LYS A 182 5.83 -4.17 -12.76
N SER A 183 6.76 -3.92 -11.87
CA SER A 183 8.19 -4.16 -12.05
C SER A 183 8.72 -5.18 -11.03
N SER A 184 10.00 -5.47 -11.07
CA SER A 184 10.73 -6.30 -10.11
C SER A 184 11.76 -5.48 -9.33
N TRP A 185 12.14 -5.98 -8.17
CA TRP A 185 13.21 -5.41 -7.32
C TRP A 185 14.57 -5.61 -7.93
#